data_5efc552db8c000e6b1e772bdfb642f3f
#
_entry.id   5efc552db8c000e6b1e772bdfb642f3f
#
_cell.length_a   1.000
_cell.length_b   1.000
_cell.length_c   1.000
_cell.angle_alpha   90.00
_cell.angle_beta   90.00
_cell.angle_gamma   90.00
#
_symmetry.space_group_name_H-M   'P 1'
#
loop_
_entity.id
_entity.type
_entity.pdbx_description
1 polymer ?
#
loop_
_entity_poly.entity_id
_entity_poly.type
_entity_poly.pdbx_seq_one_letter_code
_entity_poly.pdbx_strand_id
1 'polypeptide(L)'
;MVFTGNANPALASEIAWHLGIELGAAQVGRFSDGEVTVEINQNVRARDVFVVQPTCAPTNESLMELLIMVDALKRASAERISAVIPYFGYARQDRRPRSSRVPISAKMVADLLQTVGVARVLTMDLHADQIQGFFDIPVDNIYASPVLLGDLNLKNYNDLIVVSPDVGGVVRARALAKQLNCDLAIIDKRRPRANVSEVMHVIGDIDGRNCVIMDDMIDTAGTLVK
;
A
#
# COMPACT_ATOMS: atom_id res chain seq x y z
N MET A 1 2.56 -4.09 -21.38
CA MET A 1 1.30 -4.84 -21.19
C MET A 1 0.93 -4.78 -19.72
N VAL A 2 -0.36 -4.78 -19.36
CA VAL A 2 -0.82 -4.73 -17.96
C VAL A 2 -1.64 -5.98 -17.68
N PHE A 3 -1.28 -6.70 -16.62
CA PHE A 3 -2.00 -7.87 -16.09
C PHE A 3 -2.53 -7.55 -14.69
N THR A 4 -3.53 -8.28 -14.24
CA THR A 4 -4.10 -8.14 -12.89
C THR A 4 -4.18 -9.49 -12.19
N GLY A 5 -3.92 -9.49 -10.88
CA GLY A 5 -4.38 -10.56 -10.02
C GLY A 5 -5.80 -10.29 -9.50
N ASN A 6 -6.24 -11.07 -8.53
CA ASN A 6 -7.62 -11.05 -8.03
C ASN A 6 -7.89 -10.04 -6.90
N ALA A 7 -6.86 -9.39 -6.36
CA ALA A 7 -7.07 -8.54 -5.17
C ALA A 7 -7.84 -7.24 -5.48
N ASN A 8 -7.65 -6.66 -6.67
CA ASN A 8 -8.43 -5.49 -7.10
C ASN A 8 -8.48 -5.37 -8.64
N PRO A 9 -9.21 -6.23 -9.34
CA PRO A 9 -9.31 -6.18 -10.79
C PRO A 9 -10.01 -4.91 -11.31
N ALA A 10 -10.88 -4.29 -10.51
CA ALA A 10 -11.53 -3.03 -10.87
C ALA A 10 -10.51 -1.90 -11.06
N LEU A 11 -9.58 -1.73 -10.10
CA LEU A 11 -8.50 -0.74 -10.21
C LEU A 11 -7.61 -1.00 -11.44
N ALA A 12 -7.26 -2.26 -11.69
CA ALA A 12 -6.44 -2.61 -12.85
C ALA A 12 -7.16 -2.29 -14.17
N SER A 13 -8.48 -2.53 -14.24
CA SER A 13 -9.30 -2.19 -15.40
C SER A 13 -9.38 -0.68 -15.64
N GLU A 14 -9.52 0.12 -14.58
CA GLU A 14 -9.50 1.59 -14.66
C GLU A 14 -8.13 2.09 -15.13
N ILE A 15 -7.04 1.54 -14.59
CA ILE A 15 -5.68 1.87 -15.04
C ILE A 15 -5.54 1.57 -16.55
N ALA A 16 -5.96 0.39 -17.00
CA ALA A 16 -5.86 0.01 -18.41
C ALA A 16 -6.71 0.94 -19.30
N TRP A 17 -7.91 1.30 -18.85
CA TRP A 17 -8.78 2.25 -19.55
C TRP A 17 -8.13 3.63 -19.69
N HIS A 18 -7.56 4.18 -18.60
CA HIS A 18 -6.85 5.47 -18.64
C HIS A 18 -5.61 5.45 -19.55
N LEU A 19 -4.96 4.29 -19.67
CA LEU A 19 -3.82 4.10 -20.58
C LEU A 19 -4.25 3.84 -22.03
N GLY A 20 -5.53 3.68 -22.32
CA GLY A 20 -6.04 3.35 -23.65
C GLY A 20 -5.62 1.97 -24.15
N ILE A 21 -5.45 1.00 -23.24
CA ILE A 21 -5.05 -0.38 -23.54
C ILE A 21 -6.01 -1.38 -22.90
N GLU A 22 -5.98 -2.62 -23.39
CA GLU A 22 -6.68 -3.73 -22.75
C GLU A 22 -5.78 -4.43 -21.71
N LEU A 23 -6.40 -5.05 -20.71
CA LEU A 23 -5.69 -5.95 -19.78
C LEU A 23 -5.19 -7.19 -20.53
N GLY A 24 -4.01 -7.65 -20.15
CA GLY A 24 -3.44 -8.89 -20.64
C GLY A 24 -4.29 -10.10 -20.26
N ALA A 25 -4.45 -11.04 -21.20
CA ALA A 25 -5.21 -12.25 -20.99
C ALA A 25 -4.45 -13.23 -20.09
N ALA A 26 -4.98 -13.47 -18.90
CA ALA A 26 -4.49 -14.45 -17.94
C ALA A 26 -5.65 -15.06 -17.15
N GLN A 27 -5.49 -16.30 -16.72
CA GLN A 27 -6.36 -16.93 -15.75
C GLN A 27 -5.61 -17.04 -14.43
N VAL A 28 -6.18 -16.50 -13.37
CA VAL A 28 -5.66 -16.57 -12.01
C VAL A 28 -6.74 -17.21 -11.15
N GLY A 29 -6.48 -18.40 -10.66
CA GLY A 29 -7.46 -19.22 -9.96
C GLY A 29 -6.84 -20.04 -8.84
N ARG A 30 -7.56 -21.08 -8.42
CA ARG A 30 -7.13 -22.00 -7.38
C ARG A 30 -7.44 -23.43 -7.76
N PHE A 31 -6.55 -24.34 -7.37
CA PHE A 31 -6.85 -25.75 -7.32
C PHE A 31 -7.83 -26.06 -6.16
N SER A 32 -8.38 -27.27 -6.15
CA SER A 32 -9.35 -27.70 -5.13
C SER A 32 -8.79 -27.73 -3.70
N ASP A 33 -7.50 -27.82 -3.54
CA ASP A 33 -6.77 -27.78 -2.27
C ASP A 33 -6.39 -26.34 -1.82
N GLY A 34 -6.69 -25.33 -2.67
CA GLY A 34 -6.46 -23.93 -2.39
C GLY A 34 -5.16 -23.36 -2.94
N GLU A 35 -4.29 -24.17 -3.55
CA GLU A 35 -3.09 -23.66 -4.22
C GLU A 35 -3.46 -22.74 -5.38
N VAL A 36 -2.70 -21.65 -5.52
CA VAL A 36 -2.90 -20.68 -6.61
C VAL A 36 -2.45 -21.28 -7.93
N THR A 37 -3.27 -21.14 -8.97
CA THR A 37 -2.93 -21.49 -10.34
C THR A 37 -2.97 -20.27 -11.23
N VAL A 38 -1.99 -20.15 -12.16
CA VAL A 38 -1.90 -19.05 -13.11
C VAL A 38 -1.61 -19.59 -14.49
N GLU A 39 -2.35 -19.11 -15.50
CA GLU A 39 -2.09 -19.35 -16.90
C GLU A 39 -2.06 -18.02 -17.66
N ILE A 40 -0.96 -17.76 -18.39
CA ILE A 40 -0.81 -16.57 -19.23
C ILE A 40 -1.28 -16.92 -20.63
N ASN A 41 -2.39 -16.35 -21.07
CA ASN A 41 -3.07 -16.65 -22.33
C ASN A 41 -2.74 -15.66 -23.45
N GLN A 42 -1.61 -14.95 -23.32
CA GLN A 42 -1.15 -13.98 -24.29
C GLN A 42 0.38 -14.06 -24.47
N ASN A 43 0.86 -13.81 -25.68
CA ASN A 43 2.29 -13.79 -25.94
C ASN A 43 2.93 -12.54 -25.29
N VAL A 44 3.80 -12.77 -24.31
CA VAL A 44 4.52 -11.75 -23.54
C VAL A 44 6.02 -11.71 -23.85
N ARG A 45 6.50 -12.53 -24.79
CA ARG A 45 7.93 -12.61 -25.13
C ARG A 45 8.49 -11.25 -25.52
N ALA A 46 9.61 -10.89 -24.89
CA ALA A 46 10.32 -9.62 -25.10
C ALA A 46 9.41 -8.37 -24.89
N ARG A 47 8.46 -8.47 -23.97
CA ARG A 47 7.57 -7.36 -23.60
C ARG A 47 7.85 -6.86 -22.18
N ASP A 48 7.71 -5.55 -21.99
CA ASP A 48 7.57 -4.94 -20.68
C ASP A 48 6.18 -5.26 -20.12
N VAL A 49 6.13 -5.88 -18.95
CA VAL A 49 4.90 -6.34 -18.31
C VAL A 49 4.75 -5.68 -16.95
N PHE A 50 3.56 -5.19 -16.65
CA PHE A 50 3.16 -4.67 -15.36
C PHE A 50 2.10 -5.58 -14.76
N VAL A 51 2.30 -6.00 -13.51
CA VAL A 51 1.32 -6.82 -12.77
C VAL A 51 0.73 -5.96 -11.68
N VAL A 52 -0.56 -5.61 -11.79
CA VAL A 52 -1.31 -4.85 -10.78
C VAL A 52 -1.89 -5.83 -9.77
N GLN A 53 -1.34 -5.85 -8.57
CA GLN A 53 -1.81 -6.71 -7.49
C GLN A 53 -1.50 -6.09 -6.13
N PRO A 54 -2.48 -5.43 -5.49
CA PRO A 54 -2.36 -5.07 -4.08
C PRO A 54 -2.18 -6.32 -3.23
N THR A 55 -1.30 -6.27 -2.23
CA THR A 55 -1.12 -7.39 -1.31
C THR A 55 -1.87 -7.17 0.01
N CYS A 56 -3.11 -6.64 -0.11
CA CYS A 56 -4.07 -6.50 0.99
C CYS A 56 -4.74 -7.85 1.35
N ALA A 57 -5.62 -7.82 2.33
CA ALA A 57 -6.33 -9.03 2.76
C ALA A 57 -7.17 -9.65 1.62
N PRO A 58 -7.09 -10.99 1.48
CA PRO A 58 -6.31 -11.95 2.23
C PRO A 58 -4.82 -11.90 1.83
N THR A 59 -3.99 -11.34 2.71
CA THR A 59 -2.63 -10.88 2.37
C THR A 59 -1.71 -11.99 1.86
N ASN A 60 -1.75 -13.18 2.48
CA ASN A 60 -0.91 -14.32 2.09
C ASN A 60 -1.25 -14.78 0.67
N GLU A 61 -2.52 -14.81 0.36
CA GLU A 61 -3.04 -15.26 -0.92
C GLU A 61 -2.70 -14.25 -2.02
N SER A 62 -2.97 -12.97 -1.77
CA SER A 62 -2.67 -11.89 -2.71
C SER A 62 -1.17 -11.79 -3.01
N LEU A 63 -0.31 -11.99 -2.00
CA LEU A 63 1.14 -12.03 -2.20
C LEU A 63 1.55 -13.26 -3.02
N MET A 64 1.01 -14.44 -2.70
CA MET A 64 1.34 -15.67 -3.44
C MET A 64 0.87 -15.60 -4.90
N GLU A 65 -0.32 -15.04 -5.17
CA GLU A 65 -0.78 -14.78 -6.54
C GLU A 65 0.23 -13.93 -7.31
N LEU A 66 0.69 -12.83 -6.72
CA LEU A 66 1.68 -11.95 -7.35
C LEU A 66 2.96 -12.71 -7.69
N LEU A 67 3.50 -13.47 -6.74
CA LEU A 67 4.74 -14.23 -6.94
C LEU A 67 4.61 -15.28 -8.06
N ILE A 68 3.51 -16.02 -8.09
CA ILE A 68 3.25 -17.05 -9.10
C ILE A 68 3.01 -16.41 -10.48
N MET A 69 2.29 -15.28 -10.55
CA MET A 69 2.12 -14.53 -11.80
C MET A 69 3.46 -14.05 -12.36
N VAL A 70 4.35 -13.53 -11.51
CA VAL A 70 5.69 -13.10 -11.92
C VAL A 70 6.51 -14.29 -12.46
N ASP A 71 6.49 -15.45 -11.78
CA ASP A 71 7.18 -16.65 -12.27
C ASP A 71 6.62 -17.14 -13.61
N ALA A 72 5.31 -17.15 -13.78
CA ALA A 72 4.67 -17.54 -15.04
C ALA A 72 5.07 -16.59 -16.19
N LEU A 73 5.07 -15.27 -15.96
CA LEU A 73 5.48 -14.27 -16.95
C LEU A 73 6.97 -14.38 -17.30
N LYS A 74 7.82 -14.62 -16.30
CA LYS A 74 9.27 -14.86 -16.50
C LYS A 74 9.52 -16.11 -17.36
N ARG A 75 8.83 -17.20 -17.07
CA ARG A 75 8.91 -18.44 -17.87
C ARG A 75 8.33 -18.28 -19.28
N ALA A 76 7.37 -17.37 -19.46
CA ALA A 76 6.86 -17.00 -20.78
C ALA A 76 7.78 -16.01 -21.54
N SER A 77 8.98 -15.73 -21.01
CA SER A 77 10.02 -14.88 -21.61
C SER A 77 9.61 -13.38 -21.70
N ALA A 78 8.87 -12.86 -20.73
CA ALA A 78 8.74 -11.42 -20.58
C ALA A 78 10.13 -10.77 -20.41
N GLU A 79 10.34 -9.60 -21.02
CA GLU A 79 11.62 -8.89 -20.98
C GLU A 79 11.88 -8.30 -19.60
N ARG A 80 10.89 -7.60 -19.08
CA ARG A 80 10.94 -6.94 -17.79
C ARG A 80 9.58 -7.01 -17.11
N ILE A 81 9.56 -7.34 -15.83
CA ILE A 81 8.34 -7.45 -15.04
C ILE A 81 8.37 -6.41 -13.92
N SER A 82 7.41 -5.51 -13.95
CA SER A 82 7.19 -4.50 -12.90
C SER A 82 5.99 -4.90 -12.03
N ALA A 83 6.18 -4.99 -10.74
CA ALA A 83 5.09 -5.21 -9.79
C ALA A 83 4.47 -3.87 -9.38
N VAL A 84 3.19 -3.70 -9.66
CA VAL A 84 2.38 -2.54 -9.23
C VAL A 84 1.56 -2.98 -8.03
N ILE A 85 1.98 -2.52 -6.85
CA ILE A 85 1.47 -2.97 -5.54
C ILE A 85 0.86 -1.77 -4.82
N PRO A 86 -0.40 -1.35 -5.13
CA PRO A 86 -1.02 -0.16 -4.52
C PRO A 86 -1.13 -0.23 -3.01
N TYR A 87 -1.21 -1.43 -2.44
CA TYR A 87 -1.06 -1.68 -1.01
C TYR A 87 0.01 -2.73 -0.76
N PHE A 88 1.12 -2.32 -0.10
CA PHE A 88 2.23 -3.21 0.22
C PHE A 88 2.00 -3.90 1.56
N GLY A 89 1.57 -5.15 1.52
CA GLY A 89 1.35 -5.98 2.70
C GLY A 89 2.63 -6.24 3.49
N TYR A 90 2.49 -6.56 4.78
CA TYR A 90 3.61 -6.79 5.72
C TYR A 90 4.47 -5.55 6.02
N ALA A 91 4.13 -4.37 5.50
CA ALA A 91 4.90 -3.13 5.67
C ALA A 91 4.99 -2.66 7.14
N ARG A 92 4.04 -3.06 8.01
CA ARG A 92 4.04 -2.67 9.43
C ARG A 92 5.23 -3.25 10.22
N GLN A 93 5.87 -4.31 9.72
CA GLN A 93 7.07 -4.91 10.31
C GLN A 93 8.31 -4.51 9.50
N ASP A 94 8.64 -3.23 9.54
CA ASP A 94 9.75 -2.60 8.84
C ASP A 94 11.05 -2.55 9.65
N ARG A 95 10.96 -2.81 10.94
CA ARG A 95 12.10 -2.73 11.89
C ARG A 95 11.90 -3.66 13.08
N ARG A 96 13.01 -3.95 13.74
CA ARG A 96 13.01 -4.69 15.01
C ARG A 96 13.14 -3.73 16.19
N PRO A 97 12.11 -3.59 17.05
CA PRO A 97 12.21 -2.81 18.28
C PRO A 97 13.30 -3.38 19.21
N ARG A 98 13.85 -2.54 20.08
CA ARG A 98 14.83 -2.99 21.09
C ARG A 98 14.23 -4.08 21.97
N SER A 99 15.05 -5.07 22.31
CA SER A 99 14.71 -6.18 23.20
C SER A 99 13.61 -7.12 22.66
N SER A 100 13.24 -7.04 21.38
CA SER A 100 12.28 -7.93 20.74
C SER A 100 12.95 -8.92 19.77
N ARG A 101 12.36 -10.10 19.63
CA ARG A 101 12.76 -11.15 18.68
C ARG A 101 11.66 -11.33 17.65
N VAL A 102 11.45 -10.29 16.84
CA VAL A 102 10.43 -10.25 15.79
C VAL A 102 11.07 -10.22 14.42
N PRO A 103 10.37 -10.67 13.36
CA PRO A 103 10.88 -10.58 11.99
C PRO A 103 10.86 -9.13 11.50
N ILE A 104 11.53 -8.89 10.38
CA ILE A 104 11.36 -7.71 9.53
C ILE A 104 10.68 -8.20 8.25
N SER A 105 9.37 -8.41 8.32
CA SER A 105 8.61 -9.05 7.24
C SER A 105 8.60 -8.22 5.97
N ALA A 106 8.68 -6.89 6.07
CA ALA A 106 8.79 -6.02 4.90
C ALA A 106 10.06 -6.32 4.08
N LYS A 107 11.20 -6.62 4.73
CA LYS A 107 12.44 -7.04 4.05
C LYS A 107 12.28 -8.41 3.41
N MET A 108 11.68 -9.37 4.11
CA MET A 108 11.42 -10.70 3.56
C MET A 108 10.57 -10.63 2.29
N VAL A 109 9.50 -9.82 2.27
CA VAL A 109 8.65 -9.65 1.09
C VAL A 109 9.44 -8.99 -0.06
N ALA A 110 10.28 -7.99 0.24
CA ALA A 110 11.16 -7.38 -0.76
C ALA A 110 12.09 -8.41 -1.40
N ASP A 111 12.71 -9.29 -0.59
CA ASP A 111 13.57 -10.36 -1.10
C ASP A 111 12.83 -11.39 -1.96
N LEU A 112 11.62 -11.79 -1.56
CA LEU A 112 10.78 -12.70 -2.35
C LEU A 112 10.45 -12.12 -3.72
N LEU A 113 10.05 -10.86 -3.80
CA LEU A 113 9.74 -10.17 -5.05
C LEU A 113 10.96 -10.09 -5.98
N GLN A 114 12.13 -9.77 -5.44
CA GLN A 114 13.36 -9.73 -6.22
C GLN A 114 13.77 -11.13 -6.69
N THR A 115 13.71 -12.12 -5.81
CA THR A 115 14.11 -13.50 -6.10
C THR A 115 13.27 -14.11 -7.20
N VAL A 116 11.96 -13.87 -7.22
CA VAL A 116 11.08 -14.41 -8.27
C VAL A 116 11.32 -13.73 -9.61
N GLY A 117 11.88 -12.51 -9.65
CA GLY A 117 12.28 -11.85 -10.88
C GLY A 117 11.56 -10.52 -11.16
N VAL A 118 11.01 -9.88 -10.15
CA VAL A 118 10.54 -8.49 -10.27
C VAL A 118 11.75 -7.60 -10.53
N ALA A 119 11.67 -6.77 -11.56
CA ALA A 119 12.71 -5.82 -11.95
C ALA A 119 12.46 -4.39 -11.45
N ARG A 120 11.25 -4.07 -11.05
CA ARG A 120 10.83 -2.77 -10.52
C ARG A 120 9.57 -2.91 -9.69
N VAL A 121 9.46 -2.15 -8.63
CA VAL A 121 8.23 -2.05 -7.81
C VAL A 121 7.67 -0.64 -7.93
N LEU A 122 6.36 -0.54 -8.18
CA LEU A 122 5.59 0.69 -8.01
C LEU A 122 4.61 0.43 -6.88
N THR A 123 4.60 1.28 -5.88
CA THR A 123 3.72 1.16 -4.71
C THR A 123 3.19 2.53 -4.30
N MET A 124 2.21 2.55 -3.41
CA MET A 124 1.59 3.80 -2.93
C MET A 124 1.64 3.86 -1.41
N ASP A 125 2.01 5.04 -0.87
CA ASP A 125 1.98 5.36 0.56
C ASP A 125 2.56 4.25 1.44
N LEU A 126 3.82 3.88 1.20
CA LEU A 126 4.50 2.92 2.08
C LEU A 126 4.36 3.31 3.55
N HIS A 127 4.10 2.33 4.40
CA HIS A 127 4.01 2.53 5.85
C HIS A 127 5.22 3.27 6.42
N ALA A 128 6.40 2.98 5.87
CA ALA A 128 7.65 3.64 6.21
C ALA A 128 8.50 3.78 4.94
N ASP A 129 8.96 4.99 4.64
CA ASP A 129 9.70 5.31 3.42
C ASP A 129 11.01 4.52 3.29
N GLN A 130 11.64 4.16 4.42
CA GLN A 130 12.86 3.35 4.42
C GLN A 130 12.70 1.95 3.85
N ILE A 131 11.46 1.43 3.69
CA ILE A 131 11.20 0.14 3.03
C ILE A 131 11.75 0.13 1.60
N GLN A 132 11.79 1.28 0.93
CA GLN A 132 12.43 1.42 -0.38
C GLN A 132 13.89 0.93 -0.37
N GLY A 133 14.61 1.16 0.73
CA GLY A 133 15.97 0.70 0.92
C GLY A 133 16.13 -0.81 1.18
N PHE A 134 15.05 -1.57 1.25
CA PHE A 134 15.09 -3.04 1.37
C PHE A 134 15.22 -3.72 0.01
N PHE A 135 15.04 -2.97 -1.06
CA PHE A 135 15.15 -3.43 -2.43
C PHE A 135 16.49 -3.06 -3.05
N ASP A 136 17.05 -3.96 -3.85
CA ASP A 136 18.19 -3.70 -4.71
C ASP A 136 17.75 -3.27 -6.13
N ILE A 137 16.45 -3.32 -6.38
CA ILE A 137 15.78 -2.87 -7.63
C ILE A 137 15.09 -1.52 -7.40
N PRO A 138 14.81 -0.75 -8.47
CA PRO A 138 14.09 0.51 -8.36
C PRO A 138 12.71 0.36 -7.71
N VAL A 139 12.39 1.28 -6.81
CA VAL A 139 11.07 1.40 -6.16
C VAL A 139 10.53 2.80 -6.39
N ASP A 140 9.34 2.88 -6.95
CA ASP A 140 8.58 4.12 -7.06
C ASP A 140 7.50 4.10 -5.97
N ASN A 141 7.70 4.85 -4.90
CA ASN A 141 6.68 5.10 -3.90
C ASN A 141 5.91 6.35 -4.29
N ILE A 142 4.71 6.20 -4.83
CA ILE A 142 3.83 7.32 -5.15
C ILE A 142 2.93 7.65 -3.96
N TYR A 143 2.44 8.89 -3.90
CA TYR A 143 1.61 9.36 -2.80
C TYR A 143 0.18 9.63 -3.26
N ALA A 144 -0.81 9.20 -2.49
CA ALA A 144 -2.22 9.51 -2.72
C ALA A 144 -2.58 10.97 -2.38
N SER A 145 -1.70 11.65 -1.64
CA SER A 145 -1.93 13.03 -1.19
C SER A 145 -2.41 14.00 -2.28
N PRO A 146 -1.89 14.02 -3.53
CA PRO A 146 -2.40 14.91 -4.57
C PRO A 146 -3.85 14.64 -4.94
N VAL A 147 -4.27 13.36 -4.96
CA VAL A 147 -5.65 12.96 -5.27
C VAL A 147 -6.57 13.37 -4.14
N LEU A 148 -6.19 13.08 -2.89
CA LEU A 148 -6.94 13.45 -1.69
C LEU A 148 -7.07 14.96 -1.56
N LEU A 149 -6.00 15.71 -1.83
CA LEU A 149 -6.01 17.17 -1.82
C LEU A 149 -7.00 17.73 -2.85
N GLY A 150 -7.06 17.17 -4.06
CA GLY A 150 -8.02 17.55 -5.09
C GLY A 150 -9.47 17.39 -4.62
N ASP A 151 -9.80 16.23 -4.01
CA ASP A 151 -11.14 15.96 -3.49
C ASP A 151 -11.51 16.89 -2.31
N LEU A 152 -10.58 17.11 -1.38
CA LEU A 152 -10.80 18.00 -0.24
C LEU A 152 -11.03 19.45 -0.66
N ASN A 153 -10.27 19.93 -1.67
CA ASN A 153 -10.46 21.27 -2.23
C ASN A 153 -11.83 21.43 -2.91
N LEU A 154 -12.32 20.40 -3.60
CA LEU A 154 -13.65 20.41 -4.23
C LEU A 154 -14.76 20.47 -3.18
N LYS A 155 -14.60 19.79 -2.04
CA LYS A 155 -15.58 19.77 -0.95
C LYS A 155 -15.62 21.06 -0.15
N ASN A 156 -14.54 21.83 -0.18
CA ASN A 156 -14.43 23.17 0.40
C ASN A 156 -14.97 23.27 1.85
N TYR A 157 -14.47 22.40 2.73
CA TYR A 157 -14.85 22.42 4.14
C TYR A 157 -14.40 23.71 4.84
N ASN A 158 -15.30 24.33 5.61
CA ASN A 158 -14.97 25.49 6.45
C ASN A 158 -14.21 25.03 7.68
N ASP A 159 -13.30 25.88 8.20
CA ASP A 159 -12.56 25.65 9.45
C ASP A 159 -11.96 24.22 9.54
N LEU A 160 -11.22 23.86 8.48
CA LEU A 160 -10.61 22.55 8.36
C LEU A 160 -9.38 22.43 9.25
N ILE A 161 -9.21 21.25 9.86
CA ILE A 161 -7.98 20.85 10.55
C ILE A 161 -7.60 19.42 10.13
N VAL A 162 -6.31 19.19 9.87
CA VAL A 162 -5.79 17.84 9.62
C VAL A 162 -5.37 17.20 10.93
N VAL A 163 -5.76 15.95 11.14
CA VAL A 163 -5.48 15.19 12.36
C VAL A 163 -4.58 14.01 12.03
N SER A 164 -3.45 13.90 12.70
CA SER A 164 -2.63 12.69 12.68
C SER A 164 -3.15 11.70 13.72
N PRO A 165 -3.48 10.45 13.34
CA PRO A 165 -4.02 9.45 14.26
C PRO A 165 -3.00 8.91 15.26
N ASP A 166 -1.72 9.18 15.06
CA ASP A 166 -0.62 8.85 15.97
C ASP A 166 0.63 9.71 15.69
N VAL A 167 1.66 9.53 16.50
CA VAL A 167 2.93 10.26 16.35
C VAL A 167 3.68 9.86 15.07
N GLY A 168 3.52 8.63 14.59
CA GLY A 168 4.18 8.11 13.38
C GLY A 168 3.68 8.79 12.10
N GLY A 169 2.38 9.11 12.02
CA GLY A 169 1.74 9.75 10.87
C GLY A 169 1.93 11.26 10.78
N VAL A 170 2.56 11.91 11.77
CA VAL A 170 2.65 13.38 11.86
C VAL A 170 3.29 14.03 10.64
N VAL A 171 4.30 13.42 10.05
CA VAL A 171 4.99 13.97 8.87
C VAL A 171 4.03 14.05 7.68
N ARG A 172 3.26 12.99 7.44
CA ARG A 172 2.26 12.89 6.37
C ARG A 172 1.12 13.88 6.58
N ALA A 173 0.56 13.91 7.80
CA ALA A 173 -0.53 14.82 8.15
C ALA A 173 -0.09 16.30 8.04
N ARG A 174 1.14 16.63 8.48
CA ARG A 174 1.70 17.98 8.37
C ARG A 174 1.88 18.40 6.91
N ALA A 175 2.30 17.50 6.04
CA ALA A 175 2.43 17.80 4.60
C ALA A 175 1.08 18.17 3.98
N LEU A 176 0.01 17.43 4.32
CA LEU A 176 -1.36 17.72 3.86
C LEU A 176 -1.87 19.02 4.45
N ALA A 177 -1.72 19.25 5.76
CA ALA A 177 -2.15 20.49 6.43
C ALA A 177 -1.50 21.74 5.81
N LYS A 178 -0.19 21.65 5.48
CA LYS A 178 0.52 22.73 4.79
C LYS A 178 -0.07 23.04 3.42
N GLN A 179 -0.44 22.01 2.65
CA GLN A 179 -1.02 22.17 1.31
C GLN A 179 -2.45 22.76 1.38
N LEU A 180 -3.22 22.39 2.40
CA LEU A 180 -4.56 22.92 2.66
C LEU A 180 -4.55 24.28 3.39
N ASN A 181 -3.38 24.77 3.80
CA ASN A 181 -3.21 25.99 4.59
C ASN A 181 -4.09 25.97 5.87
N CYS A 182 -4.08 24.85 6.59
CA CYS A 182 -4.87 24.66 7.80
C CYS A 182 -3.99 24.12 8.95
N ASP A 183 -4.56 24.09 10.15
CA ASP A 183 -3.89 23.62 11.36
C ASP A 183 -3.70 22.08 11.36
N LEU A 184 -2.87 21.62 12.30
CA LEU A 184 -2.59 20.22 12.56
C LEU A 184 -2.90 19.87 14.00
N ALA A 185 -3.64 18.78 14.22
CA ALA A 185 -3.77 18.15 15.53
C ALA A 185 -3.17 16.74 15.50
N ILE A 186 -2.82 16.22 16.67
CA ILE A 186 -2.16 14.91 16.81
C ILE A 186 -2.85 14.14 17.93
N ILE A 187 -3.18 12.87 17.67
CA ILE A 187 -3.67 11.95 18.70
C ILE A 187 -2.44 11.26 19.32
N ASP A 188 -2.14 11.61 20.59
CA ASP A 188 -1.09 10.94 21.38
C ASP A 188 -1.70 9.77 22.15
N LYS A 189 -1.30 8.56 21.77
CA LYS A 189 -1.75 7.30 22.39
C LYS A 189 -0.71 6.87 23.42
N ARG A 190 -1.09 6.90 24.69
CA ARG A 190 -0.25 6.41 25.77
C ARG A 190 -0.80 5.12 26.35
N ARG A 191 0.00 4.07 26.33
CA ARG A 191 -0.24 2.82 27.05
C ARG A 191 0.56 2.84 28.34
N PRO A 192 0.00 3.24 29.48
CA PRO A 192 0.77 3.33 30.73
C PRO A 192 1.25 1.96 31.24
N ARG A 193 0.53 0.87 30.90
CA ARG A 193 0.91 -0.53 31.22
C ARG A 193 0.24 -1.51 30.26
N ALA A 194 0.78 -2.73 30.13
CA ALA A 194 0.10 -3.82 29.45
C ALA A 194 -1.28 -4.09 30.11
N ASN A 195 -2.33 -4.24 29.29
CA ASN A 195 -3.73 -4.47 29.73
C ASN A 195 -4.44 -3.29 30.42
N VAL A 196 -3.90 -2.07 30.38
CA VAL A 196 -4.60 -0.86 30.81
C VAL A 196 -5.23 -0.17 29.59
N SER A 197 -6.43 0.43 29.78
CA SER A 197 -7.09 1.19 28.71
C SER A 197 -6.16 2.26 28.15
N GLU A 198 -6.14 2.36 26.83
CA GLU A 198 -5.35 3.35 26.11
C GLU A 198 -5.87 4.75 26.44
N VAL A 199 -5.00 5.62 26.95
CA VAL A 199 -5.32 7.02 27.17
C VAL A 199 -4.95 7.77 25.90
N MET A 200 -5.93 8.43 25.30
CA MET A 200 -5.72 9.30 24.14
C MET A 200 -5.76 10.75 24.58
N HIS A 201 -4.76 11.51 24.15
CA HIS A 201 -4.73 12.95 24.27
C HIS A 201 -4.70 13.57 22.87
N VAL A 202 -5.59 14.51 22.62
CA VAL A 202 -5.52 15.31 21.40
C VAL A 202 -4.66 16.53 21.67
N ILE A 203 -3.62 16.70 20.91
CA ILE A 203 -2.74 17.87 20.91
C ILE A 203 -3.19 18.76 19.75
N GLY A 204 -3.73 19.90 20.04
CA GLY A 204 -4.33 20.85 19.08
C GLY A 204 -5.78 21.12 19.45
N ASP A 205 -6.31 22.20 18.90
CA ASP A 205 -7.71 22.63 19.13
C ASP A 205 -8.58 22.12 17.97
N ILE A 206 -9.47 21.18 18.28
CA ILE A 206 -10.36 20.53 17.30
C ILE A 206 -11.85 20.82 17.56
N ASP A 207 -12.17 21.57 18.65
CA ASP A 207 -13.55 21.74 19.06
C ASP A 207 -14.36 22.54 18.03
N GLY A 208 -15.46 21.95 17.58
CA GLY A 208 -16.35 22.53 16.58
C GLY A 208 -15.81 22.59 15.14
N ARG A 209 -14.62 22.03 14.86
CA ARG A 209 -13.95 22.10 13.57
C ARG A 209 -14.23 20.88 12.69
N ASN A 210 -14.08 21.07 11.38
CA ASN A 210 -14.08 19.97 10.43
C ASN A 210 -12.71 19.26 10.44
N CYS A 211 -12.67 17.99 10.87
CA CYS A 211 -11.44 17.22 11.03
C CYS A 211 -11.25 16.28 9.85
N VAL A 212 -10.08 16.31 9.22
CA VAL A 212 -9.60 15.30 8.27
C VAL A 212 -8.52 14.47 8.92
N ILE A 213 -8.80 13.18 9.15
CA ILE A 213 -7.80 12.26 9.71
C ILE A 213 -7.00 11.65 8.56
N MET A 214 -5.67 11.78 8.62
CA MET A 214 -4.74 11.32 7.58
C MET A 214 -3.91 10.15 8.09
N ASP A 215 -4.10 8.98 7.47
CA ASP A 215 -3.35 7.76 7.77
C ASP A 215 -2.93 7.06 6.48
N ASP A 216 -1.98 6.12 6.53
CA ASP A 216 -1.58 5.28 5.41
C ASP A 216 -2.48 4.06 5.24
N MET A 217 -3.16 3.65 6.30
CA MET A 217 -4.08 2.51 6.27
C MET A 217 -5.14 2.61 7.36
N ILE A 218 -6.33 2.10 7.04
CA ILE A 218 -7.42 1.88 8.01
C ILE A 218 -7.67 0.38 8.07
N ASP A 219 -7.43 -0.22 9.25
CA ASP A 219 -7.69 -1.63 9.52
C ASP A 219 -8.98 -1.79 10.34
N THR A 220 -8.85 -1.81 11.66
CA THR A 220 -10.00 -1.96 12.57
C THR A 220 -10.72 -0.65 12.88
N ALA A 221 -10.19 0.46 12.44
CA ALA A 221 -10.64 1.81 12.77
C ALA A 221 -10.69 2.12 14.29
N GLY A 222 -10.07 1.28 15.11
CA GLY A 222 -10.12 1.40 16.57
C GLY A 222 -9.61 2.73 17.13
N THR A 223 -8.77 3.45 16.38
CA THR A 223 -8.31 4.80 16.71
C THR A 223 -9.34 5.86 16.35
N LEU A 224 -10.14 5.61 15.30
CA LEU A 224 -11.10 6.58 14.78
C LEU A 224 -12.42 6.58 15.56
N VAL A 225 -12.72 5.49 16.28
CA VAL A 225 -14.00 5.27 16.96
C VAL A 225 -13.93 5.62 18.46
N LYS A 226 -12.73 5.77 18.99
CA LYS A 226 -12.48 6.16 20.41
C LYS A 226 -12.25 7.67 20.54
#